data_c56bbe3334665643be2c32481854ed76
#
_entry.id   c56bbe3334665643be2c32481854ed76
#
_cell.length_a   1.000
_cell.length_b   1.000
_cell.length_c   1.000
_cell.angle_alpha   90.00
_cell.angle_beta   90.00
_cell.angle_gamma   90.00
#
_symmetry.space_group_name_H-M   'P 1'
#
loop_
_entity.id
_entity.type
_entity.pdbx_description
1 polymer ?
#
loop_
_entity_poly.entity_id
_entity_poly.type
_entity_poly.pdbx_seq_one_letter_code
_entity_poly.pdbx_strand_id
1 'polypeptide(L)'
;MARRTGILLIALITGVCGAFEAAASELADTSWRLVQIMSMDDRVDMPDDRAQYTLELRADGTATMQADCNRGNGSWMSESASQLKFRAVASTRALCPSGSLSERYLAQFEWVRSYVMKDGHLFLATMADGSIIEFEPAGGTSPAASVLGEEIRTADPAEMQQTILTRLFDQYATQRGIQAETAEIATLIENMRRGMAAKGLTAENELAPEEATELDTMRREMAGAIIRQWKINKALYDQYGGRIIYQQLGPEPLDAYRRFLEQRQTEGAFTINDPALAKRFWHYFSDESIHDFMEPGSTDEASAFVTPPWEKKP
;
A
#
# COMPACT_ATOMS: atom_id res chain seq x y z
N MET A 1 -57.49 -33.07 48.59
CA MET A 1 -57.32 -32.27 47.39
C MET A 1 -55.84 -31.96 47.23
N ALA A 2 -55.10 -32.73 46.40
CA ALA A 2 -53.66 -32.59 46.20
C ALA A 2 -53.44 -32.15 44.78
N ARG A 3 -52.85 -30.95 44.57
CA ARG A 3 -52.39 -30.43 43.26
C ARG A 3 -51.00 -30.96 42.98
N ARG A 4 -50.87 -31.74 41.94
CA ARG A 4 -49.61 -32.18 41.36
C ARG A 4 -49.07 -31.06 40.44
N THR A 5 -47.90 -30.50 40.75
CA THR A 5 -47.19 -29.56 39.93
C THR A 5 -46.21 -30.37 39.04
N GLY A 6 -46.46 -30.39 37.77
CA GLY A 6 -45.56 -31.01 36.78
C GLY A 6 -44.37 -30.08 36.50
N ILE A 7 -43.17 -30.59 36.67
CA ILE A 7 -41.93 -29.92 36.28
C ILE A 7 -41.63 -30.31 34.84
N LEU A 8 -41.62 -29.33 33.94
CA LEU A 8 -41.26 -29.47 32.54
C LEU A 8 -39.70 -29.35 32.43
N LEU A 9 -39.03 -30.44 32.09
CA LEU A 9 -37.61 -30.45 31.81
C LEU A 9 -37.42 -29.92 30.35
N ILE A 10 -36.93 -28.70 30.22
CA ILE A 10 -36.45 -28.17 28.94
C ILE A 10 -34.97 -28.56 28.83
N ALA A 11 -34.67 -29.51 27.95
CA ALA A 11 -33.31 -29.86 27.58
C ALA A 11 -32.73 -28.74 26.71
N LEU A 12 -31.73 -28.02 27.24
CA LEU A 12 -30.90 -27.12 26.50
C LEU A 12 -30.00 -27.95 25.57
N ILE A 13 -30.26 -27.90 24.26
CA ILE A 13 -29.30 -28.25 23.23
C ILE A 13 -28.61 -26.94 22.87
N THR A 14 -27.53 -26.61 23.55
CA THR A 14 -26.65 -25.54 23.17
C THR A 14 -25.24 -26.13 22.92
N GLY A 15 -24.71 -25.94 21.73
CA GLY A 15 -23.28 -25.90 21.56
C GLY A 15 -22.65 -26.92 20.65
N VAL A 16 -22.78 -26.75 19.33
CA VAL A 16 -21.78 -27.26 18.38
C VAL A 16 -21.54 -26.24 17.22
N CYS A 17 -22.03 -25.02 17.31
CA CYS A 17 -21.88 -24.04 16.24
C CYS A 17 -20.64 -23.11 16.40
N GLY A 18 -19.95 -23.12 17.56
CA GLY A 18 -18.91 -22.15 17.85
C GLY A 18 -17.49 -22.50 17.38
N ALA A 19 -17.23 -23.74 17.00
CA ALA A 19 -15.87 -24.16 16.64
C ALA A 19 -15.53 -23.93 15.15
N PHE A 20 -16.52 -23.82 14.29
CA PHE A 20 -16.30 -23.62 12.85
C PHE A 20 -16.01 -22.17 12.47
N GLU A 21 -16.58 -21.20 13.18
CA GLU A 21 -16.29 -19.78 12.94
C GLU A 21 -14.93 -19.36 13.49
N ALA A 22 -14.43 -19.99 14.56
CA ALA A 22 -13.16 -19.63 15.18
C ALA A 22 -11.93 -19.95 14.30
N ALA A 23 -11.94 -21.04 13.54
CA ALA A 23 -10.79 -21.47 12.72
C ALA A 23 -10.66 -20.64 11.42
N ALA A 24 -11.77 -20.22 10.81
CA ALA A 24 -11.75 -19.30 9.67
C ALA A 24 -11.34 -17.88 10.11
N SER A 25 -11.64 -17.49 11.35
CA SER A 25 -11.29 -16.19 11.89
C SER A 25 -9.80 -16.04 12.19
N GLU A 26 -9.08 -17.13 12.49
CA GLU A 26 -7.64 -17.09 12.80
C GLU A 26 -6.76 -16.75 11.58
N LEU A 27 -7.16 -17.20 10.38
CA LEU A 27 -6.44 -16.94 9.14
C LEU A 27 -7.00 -15.75 8.35
N ALA A 28 -8.19 -15.27 8.69
CA ALA A 28 -8.81 -14.15 8.00
C ALA A 28 -8.04 -12.84 8.24
N ASP A 29 -7.87 -12.06 7.17
CA ASP A 29 -7.13 -10.80 7.16
C ASP A 29 -5.68 -10.93 7.65
N THR A 30 -5.05 -12.07 7.31
CA THR A 30 -3.64 -12.32 7.61
C THR A 30 -2.78 -12.28 6.36
N SER A 31 -1.53 -11.87 6.53
CA SER A 31 -0.51 -11.82 5.48
C SER A 31 0.76 -12.53 5.92
N TRP A 32 1.34 -13.29 5.01
CA TRP A 32 2.42 -14.23 5.26
C TRP A 32 3.55 -14.07 4.24
N ARG A 33 4.80 -14.28 4.65
CA ARG A 33 5.98 -14.36 3.78
C ARG A 33 6.55 -15.78 3.79
N LEU A 34 6.90 -16.27 2.61
CA LEU A 34 7.51 -17.59 2.46
C LEU A 34 8.87 -17.64 3.16
N VAL A 35 9.03 -18.60 4.06
CA VAL A 35 10.32 -18.95 4.67
C VAL A 35 11.01 -20.01 3.83
N GLN A 36 10.33 -21.14 3.59
CA GLN A 36 10.86 -22.26 2.83
C GLN A 36 9.76 -23.20 2.35
N ILE A 37 10.09 -23.99 1.34
CA ILE A 37 9.31 -25.15 0.87
C ILE A 37 10.15 -26.40 1.10
N MET A 38 9.70 -27.24 2.03
CA MET A 38 10.33 -28.53 2.33
C MET A 38 9.60 -29.64 1.60
N SER A 39 10.29 -30.38 0.74
CA SER A 39 9.72 -31.54 0.03
C SER A 39 10.07 -32.83 0.76
N MET A 40 9.32 -33.88 0.52
CA MET A 40 9.51 -35.20 1.17
C MET A 40 10.83 -35.92 0.79
N ASP A 41 11.53 -35.44 -0.24
CA ASP A 41 12.86 -35.89 -0.65
C ASP A 41 14.00 -35.11 0.04
N ASP A 42 13.72 -34.49 1.19
CA ASP A 42 14.61 -33.62 1.97
C ASP A 42 15.13 -32.37 1.22
N ARG A 43 14.58 -32.06 0.08
CA ARG A 43 14.90 -30.82 -0.64
C ARG A 43 14.24 -29.64 0.05
N VAL A 44 15.03 -28.60 0.31
CA VAL A 44 14.57 -27.33 0.87
C VAL A 44 14.85 -26.22 -0.12
N ASP A 45 13.80 -25.49 -0.53
CA ASP A 45 13.90 -24.32 -1.37
C ASP A 45 13.56 -23.09 -0.52
N MET A 46 14.48 -22.14 -0.45
CA MET A 46 14.32 -20.87 0.24
C MET A 46 14.39 -19.72 -0.77
N PRO A 47 13.51 -18.72 -0.68
CA PRO A 47 13.62 -17.54 -1.52
C PRO A 47 14.82 -16.68 -1.13
N ASP A 48 15.50 -16.11 -2.13
CA ASP A 48 16.58 -15.15 -1.89
C ASP A 48 16.04 -13.85 -1.24
N ASP A 49 14.83 -13.44 -1.62
CA ASP A 49 14.10 -12.32 -1.02
C ASP A 49 12.68 -12.75 -0.65
N ARG A 50 12.44 -12.92 0.65
CA ARG A 50 11.13 -13.32 1.19
C ARG A 50 10.03 -12.29 0.92
N ALA A 51 10.37 -11.03 0.73
CA ALA A 51 9.39 -9.98 0.44
C ALA A 51 8.74 -10.16 -0.94
N GLN A 52 9.37 -10.92 -1.83
CA GLN A 52 8.83 -11.23 -3.15
C GLN A 52 7.90 -12.45 -3.17
N TYR A 53 7.72 -13.15 -2.04
CA TYR A 53 6.89 -14.36 -1.95
C TYR A 53 5.92 -14.23 -0.79
N THR A 54 4.71 -13.75 -1.08
CA THR A 54 3.70 -13.49 -0.05
C THR A 54 2.40 -14.25 -0.31
N LEU A 55 1.65 -14.50 0.76
CA LEU A 55 0.29 -15.03 0.76
C LEU A 55 -0.57 -14.11 1.62
N GLU A 56 -1.64 -13.57 1.09
CA GLU A 56 -2.65 -12.81 1.81
C GLU A 56 -3.96 -13.59 1.81
N LEU A 57 -4.59 -13.73 2.98
CA LEU A 57 -5.86 -14.42 3.19
C LEU A 57 -6.88 -13.42 3.73
N ARG A 58 -7.86 -13.04 2.92
CA ARG A 58 -8.87 -12.04 3.30
C ARG A 58 -10.10 -12.70 3.92
N ALA A 59 -10.79 -11.96 4.79
CA ALA A 59 -12.02 -12.44 5.44
C ALA A 59 -13.15 -12.77 4.45
N ASP A 60 -13.16 -12.19 3.25
CA ASP A 60 -14.11 -12.49 2.19
C ASP A 60 -13.83 -13.83 1.46
N GLY A 61 -12.80 -14.57 1.88
CA GLY A 61 -12.38 -15.81 1.26
C GLY A 61 -11.45 -15.63 0.04
N THR A 62 -11.02 -14.42 -0.27
CA THR A 62 -10.04 -14.15 -1.33
C THR A 62 -8.63 -14.50 -0.86
N ALA A 63 -7.83 -15.14 -1.72
CA ALA A 63 -6.41 -15.37 -1.51
C ALA A 63 -5.61 -14.70 -2.62
N THR A 64 -4.60 -13.91 -2.24
CA THR A 64 -3.65 -13.30 -3.19
C THR A 64 -2.23 -13.74 -2.88
N MET A 65 -1.43 -13.97 -3.92
CA MET A 65 -0.05 -14.43 -3.82
C MET A 65 0.84 -13.53 -4.67
N GLN A 66 1.91 -13.04 -4.09
CA GLN A 66 3.08 -12.53 -4.82
C GLN A 66 4.06 -13.69 -4.97
N ALA A 67 4.62 -13.87 -6.15
CA ALA A 67 5.59 -14.92 -6.46
C ALA A 67 6.68 -14.36 -7.38
N ASP A 68 7.59 -13.57 -6.79
CA ASP A 68 8.63 -12.85 -7.52
C ASP A 68 8.00 -11.97 -8.63
N CYS A 69 8.30 -12.22 -9.89
CA CYS A 69 7.74 -11.50 -11.04
C CYS A 69 6.29 -11.90 -11.40
N ASN A 70 5.71 -12.89 -10.73
CA ASN A 70 4.35 -13.37 -10.95
C ASN A 70 3.42 -13.09 -9.77
N ARG A 71 2.13 -13.10 -10.06
CA ARG A 71 1.06 -12.95 -9.07
C ARG A 71 0.02 -14.03 -9.26
N GLY A 72 -0.51 -14.54 -8.14
CA GLY A 72 -1.61 -15.49 -8.09
C GLY A 72 -2.82 -14.89 -7.38
N ASN A 73 -4.00 -15.25 -7.83
CA ASN A 73 -5.27 -14.95 -7.18
C ASN A 73 -6.15 -16.19 -7.17
N GLY A 74 -6.88 -16.39 -6.08
CA GLY A 74 -7.81 -17.49 -5.93
C GLY A 74 -8.73 -17.25 -4.75
N SER A 75 -9.40 -18.31 -4.32
CA SER A 75 -10.16 -18.30 -3.08
C SER A 75 -9.62 -19.34 -2.11
N TRP A 76 -9.80 -19.08 -0.83
CA TRP A 76 -9.45 -20.00 0.24
C TRP A 76 -10.68 -20.34 1.09
N MET A 77 -10.66 -21.51 1.73
CA MET A 77 -11.69 -21.94 2.65
C MET A 77 -11.10 -22.87 3.70
N SER A 78 -11.63 -22.77 4.91
CA SER A 78 -11.37 -23.66 6.04
C SER A 78 -12.71 -24.26 6.49
N GLU A 79 -12.90 -25.55 6.20
CA GLU A 79 -14.16 -26.26 6.53
C GLU A 79 -14.15 -26.84 7.95
N SER A 80 -12.97 -26.96 8.55
CA SER A 80 -12.78 -27.42 9.94
C SER A 80 -11.42 -26.97 10.47
N ALA A 81 -11.20 -27.12 11.77
CA ALA A 81 -9.92 -26.82 12.40
C ALA A 81 -8.78 -27.54 11.68
N SER A 82 -7.71 -26.80 11.39
CA SER A 82 -6.51 -27.26 10.68
C SER A 82 -6.70 -27.71 9.22
N GLN A 83 -7.87 -27.54 8.62
CA GLN A 83 -8.07 -27.76 7.18
C GLN A 83 -8.04 -26.45 6.43
N LEU A 84 -7.28 -26.42 5.33
CA LEU A 84 -7.19 -25.27 4.44
C LEU A 84 -7.12 -25.76 3.00
N LYS A 85 -7.93 -25.16 2.14
CA LYS A 85 -7.95 -25.46 0.70
C LYS A 85 -7.98 -24.16 -0.09
N PHE A 86 -7.25 -24.16 -1.20
CA PHE A 86 -7.34 -23.10 -2.20
C PHE A 86 -8.10 -23.58 -3.42
N ARG A 87 -8.85 -22.69 -4.07
CA ARG A 87 -9.64 -22.99 -5.28
C ARG A 87 -9.43 -21.89 -6.31
N ALA A 88 -9.55 -22.27 -7.56
CA ALA A 88 -9.52 -21.38 -8.72
C ALA A 88 -8.27 -20.45 -8.73
N VAL A 89 -7.11 -20.99 -8.33
CA VAL A 89 -5.86 -20.22 -8.34
C VAL A 89 -5.46 -19.99 -9.80
N ALA A 90 -5.57 -18.73 -10.22
CA ALA A 90 -5.07 -18.25 -11.51
C ALA A 90 -3.79 -17.44 -11.26
N SER A 91 -2.82 -17.54 -12.17
CA SER A 91 -1.55 -16.83 -12.04
C SER A 91 -1.08 -16.23 -13.35
N THR A 92 -0.31 -15.14 -13.26
CA THR A 92 0.48 -14.65 -14.39
C THR A 92 1.62 -15.62 -14.68
N ARG A 93 2.16 -15.54 -15.89
CA ARG A 93 3.25 -16.42 -16.37
C ARG A 93 4.35 -15.58 -17.03
N ALA A 94 4.85 -14.57 -16.33
CA ALA A 94 6.03 -13.85 -16.78
C ALA A 94 7.28 -14.73 -16.58
N LEU A 95 8.26 -14.57 -17.46
CA LEU A 95 9.55 -15.23 -17.31
C LEU A 95 10.35 -14.50 -16.20
N CYS A 96 10.46 -15.12 -15.05
CA CYS A 96 11.21 -14.58 -13.93
C CYS A 96 12.72 -14.80 -14.10
N PRO A 97 13.56 -14.06 -13.35
CA PRO A 97 15.00 -14.27 -13.32
C PRO A 97 15.41 -15.70 -12.95
N SER A 98 16.62 -16.09 -13.33
CA SER A 98 17.19 -17.38 -12.94
C SER A 98 17.26 -17.52 -11.42
N GLY A 99 16.85 -18.67 -10.89
CA GLY A 99 16.76 -18.91 -9.44
C GLY A 99 15.42 -18.59 -8.80
N SER A 100 14.48 -17.99 -9.54
CA SER A 100 13.13 -17.71 -9.05
C SER A 100 12.38 -18.98 -8.66
N LEU A 101 11.72 -18.96 -7.50
CA LEU A 101 10.82 -20.01 -7.04
C LEU A 101 9.36 -19.81 -7.50
N SER A 102 9.08 -18.86 -8.39
CA SER A 102 7.74 -18.43 -8.75
C SER A 102 6.80 -19.58 -9.16
N GLU A 103 7.21 -20.39 -10.11
CA GLU A 103 6.39 -21.53 -10.58
C GLU A 103 6.18 -22.56 -9.48
N ARG A 104 7.28 -22.91 -8.76
CA ARG A 104 7.25 -23.88 -7.70
C ARG A 104 6.33 -23.44 -6.55
N TYR A 105 6.42 -22.19 -6.14
CA TYR A 105 5.61 -21.63 -5.08
C TYR A 105 4.13 -21.63 -5.42
N LEU A 106 3.75 -21.10 -6.60
CA LEU A 106 2.36 -21.04 -7.04
C LEU A 106 1.73 -22.42 -7.24
N ALA A 107 2.50 -23.40 -7.72
CA ALA A 107 2.01 -24.77 -7.91
C ALA A 107 1.62 -25.48 -6.61
N GLN A 108 2.13 -25.04 -5.44
CA GLN A 108 1.82 -25.70 -4.17
C GLN A 108 0.35 -25.50 -3.75
N PHE A 109 -0.24 -24.35 -4.04
CA PHE A 109 -1.56 -23.98 -3.51
C PHE A 109 -2.68 -24.92 -3.94
N GLU A 110 -2.63 -25.51 -5.12
CA GLU A 110 -3.61 -26.51 -5.58
C GLU A 110 -3.64 -27.75 -4.69
N TRP A 111 -2.51 -28.08 -4.08
CA TRP A 111 -2.31 -29.30 -3.32
C TRP A 111 -2.45 -29.12 -1.81
N VAL A 112 -2.55 -27.91 -1.29
CA VAL A 112 -2.73 -27.64 0.15
C VAL A 112 -4.02 -28.30 0.65
N ARG A 113 -3.92 -28.98 1.83
CA ARG A 113 -5.05 -29.66 2.48
C ARG A 113 -5.21 -29.30 3.95
N SER A 114 -4.11 -28.96 4.61
CA SER A 114 -4.14 -28.60 6.02
C SER A 114 -3.15 -27.51 6.38
N TYR A 115 -3.34 -26.92 7.54
CA TYR A 115 -2.41 -25.96 8.10
C TYR A 115 -2.19 -26.20 9.60
N VAL A 116 -1.07 -25.69 10.10
CA VAL A 116 -0.75 -25.62 11.52
C VAL A 116 -0.13 -24.26 11.81
N MET A 117 -0.62 -23.62 12.87
CA MET A 117 0.04 -22.45 13.46
C MET A 117 0.96 -22.92 14.58
N LYS A 118 2.25 -22.60 14.48
CA LYS A 118 3.25 -22.96 15.49
C LYS A 118 4.29 -21.86 15.62
N ASP A 119 4.54 -21.41 16.84
CA ASP A 119 5.55 -20.39 17.17
C ASP A 119 5.37 -19.08 16.35
N GLY A 120 4.13 -18.72 15.99
CA GLY A 120 3.82 -17.57 15.16
C GLY A 120 3.97 -17.79 13.65
N HIS A 121 4.43 -18.98 13.21
CA HIS A 121 4.55 -19.35 11.81
C HIS A 121 3.32 -20.13 11.34
N LEU A 122 2.99 -19.98 10.06
CA LEU A 122 1.97 -20.76 9.36
C LEU A 122 2.65 -21.86 8.53
N PHE A 123 2.29 -23.11 8.82
CA PHE A 123 2.75 -24.25 8.05
C PHE A 123 1.60 -24.80 7.22
N LEU A 124 1.75 -24.85 5.90
CA LEU A 124 0.80 -25.46 5.00
C LEU A 124 1.30 -26.83 4.55
N ALA A 125 0.49 -27.87 4.73
CA ALA A 125 0.82 -29.20 4.25
C ALA A 125 0.04 -29.53 2.97
N THR A 126 0.75 -30.05 1.97
CA THR A 126 0.17 -30.49 0.72
C THR A 126 -0.23 -31.97 0.77
N MET A 127 -1.10 -32.36 -0.15
CA MET A 127 -1.64 -33.71 -0.26
C MET A 127 -0.53 -34.73 -0.57
N ALA A 128 -0.72 -35.98 -0.06
CA ALA A 128 0.14 -37.14 -0.36
C ALA A 128 1.61 -36.92 0.01
N ASP A 129 1.84 -36.32 1.19
CA ASP A 129 3.19 -36.09 1.70
C ASP A 129 4.09 -35.31 0.70
N GLY A 130 3.50 -34.40 -0.07
CA GLY A 130 4.19 -33.69 -1.14
C GLY A 130 5.19 -32.65 -0.65
N SER A 131 4.74 -31.73 0.22
CA SER A 131 5.60 -30.69 0.81
C SER A 131 4.96 -30.03 2.01
N ILE A 132 5.80 -29.42 2.84
CA ILE A 132 5.42 -28.46 3.88
C ILE A 132 5.95 -27.09 3.47
N ILE A 133 5.06 -26.10 3.45
CA ILE A 133 5.39 -24.73 3.14
C ILE A 133 5.34 -23.94 4.43
N GLU A 134 6.46 -23.39 4.83
CA GLU A 134 6.58 -22.56 6.02
C GLU A 134 6.51 -21.09 5.67
N PHE A 135 5.69 -20.37 6.42
CA PHE A 135 5.55 -18.95 6.32
C PHE A 135 5.79 -18.28 7.67
N GLU A 136 6.42 -17.14 7.66
CA GLU A 136 6.43 -16.17 8.76
C GLU A 136 5.36 -15.10 8.51
N PRO A 137 4.84 -14.42 9.54
CA PRO A 137 3.95 -13.28 9.31
C PRO A 137 4.61 -12.26 8.38
N ALA A 138 3.88 -11.85 7.32
CA ALA A 138 4.33 -10.80 6.40
C ALA A 138 4.16 -9.41 7.02
N GLY A 139 4.68 -9.24 8.19
CA GLY A 139 4.34 -8.15 9.10
C GLY A 139 3.40 -8.73 10.15
N GLY A 140 3.81 -8.72 11.41
CA GLY A 140 3.01 -9.25 12.51
C GLY A 140 1.62 -8.61 12.57
N THR A 141 0.78 -9.06 13.52
CA THR A 141 -0.43 -8.36 14.00
C THR A 141 -0.19 -6.89 14.36
N SER A 142 1.06 -6.45 14.39
CA SER A 142 1.47 -5.06 14.44
C SER A 142 1.34 -4.42 13.07
N PRO A 143 0.74 -3.25 12.96
CA PRO A 143 0.67 -2.49 11.71
C PRO A 143 2.07 -2.29 11.11
N ALA A 144 2.20 -2.35 9.77
CA ALA A 144 3.46 -2.12 9.06
C ALA A 144 4.05 -0.75 9.40
N ALA A 145 3.18 0.22 9.58
CA ALA A 145 3.48 1.58 9.99
C ALA A 145 2.29 2.19 10.73
N SER A 146 2.51 3.35 11.34
CA SER A 146 1.42 4.21 11.82
C SER A 146 1.73 5.65 11.46
N VAL A 147 0.69 6.47 11.25
CA VAL A 147 0.82 7.91 11.02
C VAL A 147 -0.31 8.64 11.73
N LEU A 148 0.02 9.63 12.55
CA LEU A 148 -0.91 10.45 13.34
C LEU A 148 -1.87 9.60 14.20
N GLY A 149 -1.36 8.47 14.72
CA GLY A 149 -2.10 7.53 15.56
C GLY A 149 -2.96 6.53 14.80
N GLU A 150 -3.02 6.60 13.46
CA GLU A 150 -3.74 5.64 12.63
C GLU A 150 -2.79 4.59 12.06
N GLU A 151 -3.20 3.34 12.14
CA GLU A 151 -2.44 2.20 11.64
C GLU A 151 -2.45 2.12 10.11
N ILE A 152 -1.31 1.74 9.54
CA ILE A 152 -1.15 1.45 8.12
C ILE A 152 -0.87 -0.05 7.99
N ARG A 153 -1.77 -0.78 7.32
CA ARG A 153 -1.72 -2.23 7.16
C ARG A 153 -1.53 -2.61 5.69
N THR A 154 -0.45 -2.13 5.08
CA THR A 154 -0.08 -2.50 3.71
C THR A 154 1.32 -3.09 3.66
N ALA A 155 1.53 -4.06 2.80
CA ALA A 155 2.85 -4.59 2.46
C ALA A 155 3.48 -3.85 1.26
N ASP A 156 2.73 -2.96 0.60
CA ASP A 156 3.23 -2.16 -0.52
C ASP A 156 3.99 -0.92 0.00
N PRO A 157 5.32 -0.85 -0.26
CA PRO A 157 6.13 0.28 0.19
C PRO A 157 5.69 1.62 -0.41
N ALA A 158 5.20 1.63 -1.66
CA ALA A 158 4.77 2.85 -2.34
C ALA A 158 3.45 3.37 -1.74
N GLU A 159 2.49 2.50 -1.48
CA GLU A 159 1.24 2.85 -0.81
C GLU A 159 1.48 3.36 0.61
N MET A 160 2.36 2.70 1.38
CA MET A 160 2.75 3.14 2.72
C MET A 160 3.38 4.53 2.68
N GLN A 161 4.36 4.74 1.79
CA GLN A 161 5.03 6.03 1.63
C GLN A 161 4.04 7.13 1.26
N GLN A 162 3.19 6.89 0.27
CA GLN A 162 2.17 7.84 -0.15
C GLN A 162 1.22 8.20 0.99
N THR A 163 0.77 7.21 1.77
CA THR A 163 -0.13 7.43 2.91
C THR A 163 0.53 8.30 3.98
N ILE A 164 1.77 8.00 4.35
CA ILE A 164 2.52 8.78 5.35
C ILE A 164 2.70 10.22 4.87
N LEU A 165 3.19 10.41 3.64
CA LEU A 165 3.42 11.75 3.07
C LEU A 165 2.13 12.56 2.99
N THR A 166 1.08 11.98 2.44
CA THR A 166 -0.21 12.66 2.28
C THR A 166 -0.73 13.15 3.63
N ARG A 167 -0.78 12.29 4.65
CA ARG A 167 -1.32 12.65 5.95
C ARG A 167 -0.47 13.68 6.69
N LEU A 168 0.85 13.57 6.64
CA LEU A 168 1.75 14.54 7.27
C LEU A 168 1.71 15.90 6.57
N PHE A 169 1.64 15.93 5.24
CA PHE A 169 1.52 17.16 4.48
C PHE A 169 0.13 17.81 4.67
N ASP A 170 -0.92 17.01 4.77
CA ASP A 170 -2.25 17.52 5.10
C ASP A 170 -2.30 18.15 6.48
N GLN A 171 -1.71 17.52 7.47
CA GLN A 171 -1.58 18.09 8.82
C GLN A 171 -0.77 19.38 8.78
N TYR A 172 0.39 19.38 8.12
CA TYR A 172 1.27 20.54 7.99
C TYR A 172 0.56 21.72 7.32
N ALA A 173 -0.16 21.45 6.23
CA ALA A 173 -0.92 22.45 5.50
C ALA A 173 -2.08 23.01 6.34
N THR A 174 -2.81 22.16 7.04
CA THR A 174 -3.92 22.57 7.92
C THR A 174 -3.42 23.47 9.06
N GLN A 175 -2.33 23.10 9.71
CA GLN A 175 -1.75 23.89 10.81
C GLN A 175 -1.27 25.28 10.37
N ARG A 176 -0.98 25.48 9.08
CA ARG A 176 -0.49 26.74 8.49
C ARG A 176 -1.53 27.47 7.64
N GLY A 177 -2.75 26.96 7.52
CA GLY A 177 -3.78 27.52 6.67
C GLY A 177 -3.41 27.50 5.18
N ILE A 178 -2.59 26.52 4.74
CA ILE A 178 -2.19 26.37 3.34
C ILE A 178 -3.33 25.70 2.57
N GLN A 179 -3.91 26.45 1.63
CA GLN A 179 -4.97 25.99 0.74
C GLN A 179 -4.84 26.64 -0.65
N ALA A 180 -5.47 26.04 -1.65
CA ALA A 180 -5.60 26.63 -2.97
C ALA A 180 -6.82 27.60 -2.98
N GLU A 181 -6.58 28.83 -3.38
CA GLU A 181 -7.65 29.82 -3.50
C GLU A 181 -8.41 29.66 -4.81
N THR A 182 -9.72 29.94 -4.80
CA THR A 182 -10.57 29.79 -5.99
C THR A 182 -10.03 30.59 -7.20
N ALA A 183 -9.47 31.77 -6.96
CA ALA A 183 -8.89 32.61 -8.01
C ALA A 183 -7.61 31.99 -8.61
N GLU A 184 -6.77 31.35 -7.80
CA GLU A 184 -5.56 30.67 -8.26
C GLU A 184 -5.91 29.44 -9.12
N ILE A 185 -6.92 28.66 -8.66
CA ILE A 185 -7.44 27.50 -9.40
C ILE A 185 -7.94 27.94 -10.78
N ALA A 186 -8.76 28.98 -10.83
CA ALA A 186 -9.29 29.50 -12.10
C ALA A 186 -8.17 29.97 -13.04
N THR A 187 -7.16 30.67 -12.49
CA THR A 187 -6.01 31.16 -13.27
C THR A 187 -5.18 30.01 -13.83
N LEU A 188 -4.90 28.96 -13.02
CA LEU A 188 -4.15 27.80 -13.48
C LEU A 188 -4.88 27.06 -14.59
N ILE A 189 -6.19 26.82 -14.44
CA ILE A 189 -7.00 26.14 -15.46
C ILE A 189 -6.99 26.94 -16.77
N GLU A 190 -7.13 28.27 -16.70
CA GLU A 190 -7.08 29.11 -17.89
C GLU A 190 -5.71 29.09 -18.58
N ASN A 191 -4.61 29.07 -17.80
CA ASN A 191 -3.26 28.92 -18.34
C ASN A 191 -3.08 27.54 -19.02
N MET A 192 -3.57 26.47 -18.43
CA MET A 192 -3.56 25.13 -19.02
C MET A 192 -4.34 25.07 -20.33
N ARG A 193 -5.56 25.66 -20.37
CA ARG A 193 -6.38 25.72 -21.59
C ARG A 193 -5.65 26.47 -22.70
N ARG A 194 -5.07 27.63 -22.40
CA ARG A 194 -4.29 28.41 -23.38
C ARG A 194 -3.07 27.65 -23.90
N GLY A 195 -2.36 26.95 -23.01
CA GLY A 195 -1.22 26.12 -23.40
C GLY A 195 -1.61 24.94 -24.29
N MET A 196 -2.75 24.29 -24.03
CA MET A 196 -3.30 23.24 -24.88
C MET A 196 -3.73 23.78 -26.25
N ALA A 197 -4.45 24.89 -26.27
CA ALA A 197 -4.91 25.54 -27.51
C ALA A 197 -3.72 25.94 -28.40
N ALA A 198 -2.65 26.47 -27.83
CA ALA A 198 -1.43 26.84 -28.56
C ALA A 198 -0.76 25.61 -29.22
N LYS A 199 -0.99 24.40 -28.70
CA LYS A 199 -0.51 23.12 -29.25
C LYS A 199 -1.53 22.41 -30.16
N GLY A 200 -2.67 23.05 -30.45
CA GLY A 200 -3.75 22.48 -31.26
C GLY A 200 -4.54 21.36 -30.58
N LEU A 201 -4.45 21.23 -29.24
CA LEU A 201 -5.14 20.22 -28.43
C LEU A 201 -6.48 20.80 -27.90
N THR A 202 -7.48 20.95 -28.76
CA THR A 202 -8.78 21.60 -28.42
C THR A 202 -9.96 20.63 -28.48
N ALA A 203 -9.82 19.38 -28.09
CA ALA A 203 -10.82 18.32 -28.20
C ALA A 203 -12.11 18.51 -27.33
N GLU A 204 -12.28 19.65 -26.67
CA GLU A 204 -13.40 19.88 -25.73
C GLU A 204 -14.76 20.18 -26.37
N ASN A 205 -14.79 20.50 -27.68
CA ASN A 205 -16.00 20.93 -28.35
C ASN A 205 -16.98 19.79 -28.70
N GLU A 206 -16.64 18.54 -28.42
CA GLU A 206 -17.42 17.35 -28.79
C GLU A 206 -17.97 16.58 -27.57
N LEU A 207 -17.76 17.07 -26.34
CA LEU A 207 -18.22 16.39 -25.12
C LEU A 207 -19.70 16.63 -24.85
N ALA A 208 -20.39 15.60 -24.35
CA ALA A 208 -21.71 15.75 -23.79
C ALA A 208 -21.70 16.69 -22.56
N PRO A 209 -22.80 17.41 -22.24
CA PRO A 209 -22.83 18.35 -21.11
C PRO A 209 -22.45 17.75 -19.75
N GLU A 210 -22.80 16.48 -19.52
CA GLU A 210 -22.43 15.74 -18.30
C GLU A 210 -20.92 15.48 -18.24
N GLU A 211 -20.34 14.99 -19.33
CA GLU A 211 -18.90 14.74 -19.46
C GLU A 211 -18.08 16.03 -19.31
N ALA A 212 -18.58 17.14 -19.85
CA ALA A 212 -17.95 18.46 -19.71
C ALA A 212 -17.93 18.92 -18.24
N THR A 213 -19.01 18.63 -17.48
CA THR A 213 -19.12 18.99 -16.05
C THR A 213 -18.16 18.13 -15.20
N GLU A 214 -18.10 16.83 -15.47
CA GLU A 214 -17.17 15.93 -14.77
C GLU A 214 -15.71 16.32 -15.04
N LEU A 215 -15.38 16.64 -16.29
CA LEU A 215 -14.05 17.08 -16.67
C LEU A 215 -13.66 18.41 -16.01
N ASP A 216 -14.59 19.36 -15.90
CA ASP A 216 -14.34 20.65 -15.20
C ASP A 216 -14.11 20.42 -13.70
N THR A 217 -14.87 19.54 -13.07
CA THR A 217 -14.70 19.14 -11.67
C THR A 217 -13.32 18.51 -11.45
N MET A 218 -12.95 17.53 -12.25
CA MET A 218 -11.63 16.89 -12.20
C MET A 218 -10.48 17.89 -12.37
N ARG A 219 -10.62 18.84 -13.30
CA ARG A 219 -9.63 19.90 -13.52
C ARG A 219 -9.48 20.81 -12.32
N ARG A 220 -10.58 21.17 -11.66
CA ARG A 220 -10.54 22.00 -10.44
C ARG A 220 -9.84 21.28 -9.30
N GLU A 221 -10.14 20.03 -9.10
CA GLU A 221 -9.51 19.19 -8.09
C GLU A 221 -8.02 19.04 -8.35
N MET A 222 -7.63 18.71 -9.58
CA MET A 222 -6.23 18.60 -9.97
C MET A 222 -5.47 19.92 -9.84
N ALA A 223 -6.06 21.04 -10.31
CA ALA A 223 -5.46 22.36 -10.17
C ALA A 223 -5.29 22.75 -8.70
N GLY A 224 -6.31 22.48 -7.87
CA GLY A 224 -6.25 22.69 -6.43
C GLY A 224 -5.14 21.90 -5.76
N ALA A 225 -5.00 20.63 -6.12
CA ALA A 225 -3.93 19.76 -5.60
C ALA A 225 -2.53 20.26 -6.00
N ILE A 226 -2.33 20.65 -7.26
CA ILE A 226 -1.05 21.22 -7.75
C ILE A 226 -0.68 22.50 -6.99
N ILE A 227 -1.63 23.42 -6.85
CA ILE A 227 -1.41 24.69 -6.14
C ILE A 227 -1.07 24.43 -4.67
N ARG A 228 -1.86 23.59 -4.01
CA ARG A 228 -1.64 23.24 -2.61
C ARG A 228 -0.29 22.58 -2.39
N GLN A 229 0.09 21.64 -3.25
CA GLN A 229 1.39 20.94 -3.16
C GLN A 229 2.54 21.93 -3.36
N TRP A 230 2.45 22.82 -4.33
CA TRP A 230 3.49 23.85 -4.52
C TRP A 230 3.65 24.76 -3.29
N LYS A 231 2.54 25.17 -2.67
CA LYS A 231 2.57 25.98 -1.43
C LYS A 231 3.18 25.23 -0.26
N ILE A 232 2.90 23.92 -0.13
CA ILE A 232 3.52 23.04 0.87
C ILE A 232 5.01 22.97 0.62
N ASN A 233 5.43 22.69 -0.63
CA ASN A 233 6.82 22.59 -1.02
C ASN A 233 7.59 23.87 -0.69
N LYS A 234 7.02 25.03 -1.05
CA LYS A 234 7.60 26.32 -0.74
C LYS A 234 7.73 26.53 0.77
N ALA A 235 6.69 26.25 1.54
CA ALA A 235 6.72 26.44 2.99
C ALA A 235 7.74 25.52 3.68
N LEU A 236 7.89 24.28 3.21
CA LEU A 236 8.91 23.36 3.70
C LEU A 236 10.30 23.82 3.30
N TYR A 237 10.50 24.31 2.08
CA TYR A 237 11.76 24.88 1.62
C TYR A 237 12.15 26.12 2.44
N ASP A 238 11.22 27.03 2.68
CA ASP A 238 11.44 28.24 3.48
C ASP A 238 11.83 27.88 4.94
N GLN A 239 11.32 26.77 5.46
CA GLN A 239 11.58 26.34 6.85
C GLN A 239 12.87 25.52 7.00
N TYR A 240 13.15 24.61 6.09
CA TYR A 240 14.23 23.63 6.23
C TYR A 240 15.38 23.83 5.24
N GLY A 241 15.14 24.49 4.11
CA GLY A 241 16.12 24.70 3.04
C GLY A 241 16.64 23.41 2.42
N GLY A 242 17.78 23.50 1.76
CA GLY A 242 18.46 22.37 1.15
C GLY A 242 18.24 22.27 -0.36
N ARG A 243 18.60 21.14 -0.96
CA ARG A 243 18.57 20.95 -2.40
C ARG A 243 17.18 20.68 -2.92
N ILE A 244 16.96 21.08 -4.16
CA ILE A 244 15.70 20.94 -4.89
C ILE A 244 15.95 19.98 -6.06
N ILE A 245 14.97 19.11 -6.34
CA ILE A 245 14.99 18.23 -7.51
C ILE A 245 13.95 18.67 -8.54
N TYR A 246 14.22 18.30 -9.81
CA TYR A 246 13.26 18.45 -10.89
C TYR A 246 12.20 17.35 -10.78
N GLN A 247 10.92 17.75 -10.81
CA GLN A 247 9.80 16.84 -10.88
C GLN A 247 8.78 17.32 -11.92
N GLN A 248 7.96 16.39 -12.45
CA GLN A 248 6.98 16.68 -13.50
C GLN A 248 5.94 17.74 -13.08
N LEU A 249 5.58 17.77 -11.81
CA LEU A 249 4.59 18.70 -11.27
C LEU A 249 5.19 19.97 -10.63
N GLY A 250 6.50 20.17 -10.82
CA GLY A 250 7.21 21.33 -10.31
C GLY A 250 8.39 20.98 -9.40
N PRO A 251 9.02 21.98 -8.77
CA PRO A 251 10.17 21.75 -7.90
C PRO A 251 9.78 21.01 -6.62
N GLU A 252 10.57 20.00 -6.24
CA GLU A 252 10.44 19.29 -4.98
C GLU A 252 11.67 19.55 -4.08
N PRO A 253 11.49 20.09 -2.88
CA PRO A 253 12.60 20.39 -1.97
C PRO A 253 12.99 19.13 -1.18
N LEU A 254 13.73 18.21 -1.81
CA LEU A 254 14.00 16.86 -1.31
C LEU A 254 14.67 16.87 0.07
N ASP A 255 15.68 17.72 0.27
CA ASP A 255 16.36 17.82 1.58
C ASP A 255 15.44 18.38 2.66
N ALA A 256 14.52 19.29 2.32
CA ALA A 256 13.52 19.80 3.25
C ALA A 256 12.50 18.72 3.62
N TYR A 257 12.07 17.90 2.67
CA TYR A 257 11.21 16.75 2.92
C TYR A 257 11.87 15.77 3.88
N ARG A 258 13.11 15.41 3.63
CA ARG A 258 13.85 14.50 4.51
C ARG A 258 13.91 15.04 5.94
N ARG A 259 14.33 16.31 6.14
CA ARG A 259 14.44 16.93 7.47
C ARG A 259 13.09 17.02 8.18
N PHE A 260 12.04 17.37 7.46
CA PHE A 260 10.68 17.38 7.98
C PHE A 260 10.25 15.99 8.46
N LEU A 261 10.46 14.95 7.65
CA LEU A 261 10.11 13.59 7.99
C LEU A 261 10.93 13.04 9.16
N GLU A 262 12.24 13.29 9.20
CA GLU A 262 13.11 12.94 10.34
C GLU A 262 12.60 13.56 11.63
N GLN A 263 12.22 14.85 11.60
CA GLN A 263 11.62 15.53 12.74
C GLN A 263 10.29 14.90 13.12
N ARG A 264 9.37 14.66 12.16
CA ARG A 264 8.07 14.05 12.43
C ARG A 264 8.18 12.64 13.01
N GLN A 265 9.15 11.85 12.55
CA GLN A 265 9.42 10.54 13.11
C GLN A 265 9.94 10.63 14.54
N THR A 266 10.87 11.55 14.81
CA THR A 266 11.39 11.80 16.16
C THR A 266 10.31 12.24 17.14
N GLU A 267 9.33 13.02 16.68
CA GLU A 267 8.17 13.45 17.44
C GLU A 267 7.09 12.36 17.61
N GLY A 268 7.29 11.18 17.00
CA GLY A 268 6.34 10.08 17.06
C GLY A 268 5.09 10.28 16.19
N ALA A 269 5.11 11.24 15.25
CA ALA A 269 3.97 11.47 14.35
C ALA A 269 3.77 10.33 13.36
N PHE A 270 4.81 9.56 13.07
CA PHE A 270 4.71 8.29 12.37
C PHE A 270 5.78 7.30 12.82
N THR A 271 5.51 6.02 12.64
CA THR A 271 6.46 4.92 12.86
C THR A 271 6.39 3.95 11.69
N ILE A 272 7.49 3.31 11.36
CA ILE A 272 7.54 2.20 10.41
C ILE A 272 8.12 1.02 11.17
N ASN A 273 7.31 0.01 11.41
CA ASN A 273 7.64 -1.11 12.28
C ASN A 273 8.42 -2.21 11.54
N ASP A 274 8.20 -2.35 10.22
CA ASP A 274 8.94 -3.28 9.39
C ASP A 274 10.28 -2.65 8.92
N PRO A 275 11.45 -3.24 9.27
CA PRO A 275 12.75 -2.69 8.89
C PRO A 275 12.99 -2.64 7.38
N ALA A 276 12.43 -3.59 6.60
CA ALA A 276 12.59 -3.60 5.15
C ALA A 276 11.77 -2.48 4.51
N LEU A 277 10.54 -2.26 4.99
CA LEU A 277 9.72 -1.12 4.57
C LEU A 277 10.36 0.22 4.98
N ALA A 278 10.92 0.31 6.19
CA ALA A 278 11.64 1.50 6.65
C ALA A 278 12.83 1.82 5.75
N LYS A 279 13.62 0.81 5.38
CA LYS A 279 14.75 0.97 4.46
C LYS A 279 14.28 1.48 3.08
N ARG A 280 13.19 0.94 2.53
CA ARG A 280 12.63 1.37 1.23
C ARG A 280 12.04 2.77 1.30
N PHE A 281 11.33 3.11 2.39
CA PHE A 281 10.80 4.45 2.63
C PHE A 281 11.91 5.51 2.58
N TRP A 282 12.96 5.31 3.36
CA TRP A 282 14.06 6.26 3.47
C TRP A 282 14.97 6.28 2.24
N HIS A 283 14.99 5.20 1.43
CA HIS A 283 15.79 5.13 0.21
C HIS A 283 15.47 6.27 -0.75
N TYR A 284 14.19 6.60 -0.95
CA TYR A 284 13.79 7.74 -1.80
C TYR A 284 14.42 9.06 -1.35
N PHE A 285 14.53 9.31 -0.05
CA PHE A 285 15.04 10.58 0.47
C PHE A 285 16.56 10.58 0.71
N SER A 286 17.25 9.47 0.61
CA SER A 286 18.66 9.31 0.94
C SER A 286 19.56 8.91 -0.23
N ASP A 287 19.02 8.29 -1.28
CA ASP A 287 19.78 7.90 -2.46
C ASP A 287 19.80 9.03 -3.48
N GLU A 288 20.92 9.75 -3.52
CA GLU A 288 21.10 10.88 -4.43
C GLU A 288 21.18 10.48 -5.91
N SER A 289 21.50 9.21 -6.19
CA SER A 289 21.73 8.72 -7.56
C SER A 289 20.45 8.58 -8.39
N ILE A 290 19.28 8.55 -7.74
CA ILE A 290 17.98 8.40 -8.40
C ILE A 290 17.30 9.74 -8.68
N HIS A 291 17.93 10.86 -8.33
CA HIS A 291 17.34 12.20 -8.43
C HIS A 291 18.14 13.12 -9.36
N ASP A 292 17.39 13.98 -10.05
CA ASP A 292 17.94 15.07 -10.85
C ASP A 292 17.88 16.38 -10.04
N PHE A 293 19.00 16.72 -9.40
CA PHE A 293 19.11 17.90 -8.57
C PHE A 293 19.33 19.16 -9.41
N MET A 294 18.70 20.26 -9.01
CA MET A 294 19.04 21.58 -9.51
C MET A 294 20.48 21.94 -9.07
N GLU A 295 21.26 22.51 -9.98
CA GLU A 295 22.63 22.93 -9.64
C GLU A 295 22.62 24.04 -8.61
N PRO A 296 23.41 23.93 -7.50
CA PRO A 296 23.47 24.95 -6.48
C PRO A 296 23.89 26.32 -7.05
N GLY A 297 23.11 27.35 -6.73
CA GLY A 297 23.32 28.72 -7.23
C GLY A 297 22.90 28.95 -8.68
N SER A 298 22.26 27.97 -9.33
CA SER A 298 21.70 28.12 -10.68
C SER A 298 20.49 29.06 -10.70
N THR A 299 20.17 29.56 -11.88
CA THR A 299 18.93 30.33 -12.10
C THR A 299 17.68 29.50 -11.77
N ASP A 300 17.72 28.21 -12.07
CA ASP A 300 16.61 27.29 -11.82
C ASP A 300 16.35 27.11 -10.34
N GLU A 301 17.39 26.85 -9.55
CA GLU A 301 17.28 26.79 -8.08
C GLU A 301 16.77 28.11 -7.51
N ALA A 302 17.38 29.23 -7.90
CA ALA A 302 17.02 30.56 -7.40
C ALA A 302 15.57 30.96 -7.74
N SER A 303 15.01 30.44 -8.85
CA SER A 303 13.65 30.73 -9.31
C SER A 303 12.60 29.69 -8.91
N ALA A 304 12.99 28.53 -8.37
CA ALA A 304 12.13 27.37 -8.16
C ALA A 304 10.83 27.69 -7.40
N PHE A 305 10.91 28.51 -6.36
CA PHE A 305 9.77 28.92 -5.52
C PHE A 305 9.44 30.40 -5.58
N VAL A 306 9.95 31.14 -6.60
CA VAL A 306 9.70 32.59 -6.77
C VAL A 306 8.38 32.83 -7.49
N THR A 307 8.17 32.17 -8.63
CA THR A 307 6.97 32.36 -9.45
C THR A 307 6.09 31.12 -9.39
N PRO A 308 4.89 31.22 -8.79
CA PRO A 308 3.95 30.12 -8.73
C PRO A 308 3.53 29.62 -10.13
N PRO A 309 3.20 28.33 -10.29
CA PRO A 309 2.80 27.76 -11.59
C PRO A 309 1.60 28.47 -12.24
N TRP A 310 0.66 28.98 -11.44
CA TRP A 310 -0.50 29.69 -11.94
C TRP A 310 -0.23 31.10 -12.41
N GLU A 311 0.90 31.69 -12.06
CA GLU A 311 1.34 33.01 -12.55
C GLU A 311 2.25 32.92 -13.78
N LYS A 312 2.77 31.72 -14.08
CA LYS A 312 3.55 31.50 -15.29
C LYS A 312 2.67 31.58 -16.52
N LYS A 313 3.03 32.48 -17.46
CA LYS A 313 2.33 32.55 -18.76
C LYS A 313 2.74 31.35 -19.61
N PRO A 314 1.79 30.71 -20.34
CA PRO A 314 2.09 29.60 -21.24
C PRO A 314 2.98 30.02 -22.41
#